data_c74cbb88050f8f42136eb7997cae651d
#
_entry.id   c74cbb88050f8f42136eb7997cae651d
#
_cell.length_a   1.000
_cell.length_b   1.000
_cell.length_c   1.000
_cell.angle_alpha   90.00
_cell.angle_beta   90.00
_cell.angle_gamma   90.00
#
_symmetry.space_group_name_H-M   'P 1'
#
loop_
_entity.id
_entity.type
_entity.pdbx_description
1 polymer ?
#
loop_
_entity_poly.entity_id
_entity_poly.type
_entity_poly.pdbx_seq_one_letter_code
_entity_poly.pdbx_strand_id
1 'polypeptide(L)'
;EFRRVLFRSSAASLPIINRMGGDQAAWIKVTLIYSVVAIGLLLWGFFGTKERVNTQAAQEAEKLPASVRFGALIHNKYFLMILFASLFLAVYQTVNGTVATYYAQYILGNNEYYSVLNLAENIPQVVVIMILAPFIKKFGKRNLVLAGAILTMVAQLTLLAVPANPAFVAAVAAIRGIGKAPLFGCVFTMMADVVNYGHWKTGVRVQALIFSAATVGQKFGGGITGAIIGQLMDKSGFTGLAQEIPSAVAMVENLYIWGTVFAWAIII
;
A
#
# COMPACT_ATOMS: atom_id res chain seq x y z
N GLU A 1 12.16 -5.51 -16.29
CA GLU A 1 11.28 -5.41 -15.09
C GLU A 1 11.68 -4.27 -14.16
N PHE A 2 12.96 -4.06 -13.89
CA PHE A 2 13.47 -2.95 -13.08
C PHE A 2 13.01 -1.55 -13.58
N ARG A 3 12.81 -1.41 -14.88
CA ARG A 3 12.26 -0.20 -15.52
C ARG A 3 10.85 0.15 -15.06
N ARG A 4 9.99 -0.84 -14.74
CA ARG A 4 8.57 -0.66 -14.42
C ARG A 4 8.32 -0.26 -12.96
N VAL A 5 9.18 -0.68 -12.05
CA VAL A 5 9.08 -0.33 -10.61
C VAL A 5 9.44 1.15 -10.37
N LEU A 6 10.38 1.68 -11.15
CA LEU A 6 10.77 3.09 -11.12
C LEU A 6 9.72 4.05 -11.70
N PHE A 7 8.74 3.56 -12.47
CA PHE A 7 7.68 4.39 -13.05
C PHE A 7 6.74 5.02 -12.00
N ARG A 8 6.68 4.49 -10.78
CA ARG A 8 5.83 5.02 -9.71
C ARG A 8 6.34 6.31 -9.06
N SER A 9 7.63 6.54 -9.10
CA SER A 9 8.24 7.78 -8.57
C SER A 9 8.66 8.74 -9.68
N SER A 10 8.36 8.47 -10.94
CA SER A 10 9.18 8.88 -12.06
C SER A 10 8.48 9.53 -13.24
N ALA A 11 7.34 10.18 -13.03
CA ALA A 11 6.82 11.08 -14.08
C ALA A 11 7.88 12.11 -14.53
N ALA A 12 8.82 12.47 -13.64
CA ALA A 12 9.96 13.32 -13.93
C ALA A 12 11.24 12.56 -14.37
N SER A 13 11.40 11.29 -13.96
CA SER A 13 12.67 10.56 -14.16
C SER A 13 12.87 10.11 -15.59
N LEU A 14 11.80 9.62 -16.26
CA LEU A 14 11.89 9.15 -17.65
C LEU A 14 12.31 10.24 -18.64
N PRO A 15 11.74 11.47 -18.62
CA PRO A 15 12.19 12.55 -19.48
C PRO A 15 13.67 12.89 -19.27
N ILE A 16 14.15 12.84 -18.01
CA ILE A 16 15.56 13.09 -17.67
C ILE A 16 16.47 11.99 -18.23
N ILE A 17 16.09 10.73 -18.01
CA ILE A 17 16.83 9.55 -18.50
C ILE A 17 16.91 9.58 -20.04
N ASN A 18 15.80 9.87 -20.73
CA ASN A 18 15.75 9.92 -22.18
C ASN A 18 16.63 11.08 -22.73
N ARG A 19 16.67 12.22 -22.04
CA ARG A 19 17.58 13.33 -22.40
C ARG A 19 19.04 13.00 -22.16
N MET A 20 19.34 12.06 -21.27
CA MET A 20 20.72 11.63 -20.96
C MET A 20 21.16 10.39 -21.76
N GLY A 21 20.41 10.03 -22.81
CA GLY A 21 20.77 8.96 -23.74
C GLY A 21 19.95 7.69 -23.62
N GLY A 22 19.09 7.55 -22.60
CA GLY A 22 18.16 6.40 -22.43
C GLY A 22 18.81 5.05 -22.16
N ASP A 23 20.13 5.01 -22.09
CA ASP A 23 20.96 3.80 -21.89
C ASP A 23 21.08 3.42 -20.40
N GLN A 24 21.76 2.29 -20.14
CA GLN A 24 22.00 1.83 -18.76
C GLN A 24 22.83 2.83 -17.96
N ALA A 25 23.76 3.53 -18.60
CA ALA A 25 24.60 4.53 -17.96
C ALA A 25 23.79 5.76 -17.52
N ALA A 26 22.80 6.18 -18.32
CA ALA A 26 21.86 7.23 -17.96
C ALA A 26 21.01 6.86 -16.74
N TRP A 27 20.56 5.60 -16.63
CA TRP A 27 19.83 5.11 -15.45
C TRP A 27 20.69 5.18 -14.18
N ILE A 28 21.94 4.76 -14.26
CA ILE A 28 22.88 4.81 -13.13
C ILE A 28 23.09 6.26 -12.68
N LYS A 29 23.37 7.18 -13.62
CA LYS A 29 23.61 8.60 -13.31
C LYS A 29 22.40 9.24 -12.63
N VAL A 30 21.18 9.03 -13.16
CA VAL A 30 19.95 9.59 -12.58
C VAL A 30 19.69 9.02 -11.19
N THR A 31 19.91 7.71 -10.99
CA THR A 31 19.76 7.08 -9.68
C THR A 31 20.77 7.62 -8.67
N LEU A 32 22.02 7.84 -9.08
CA LEU A 32 23.04 8.46 -8.23
C LEU A 32 22.65 9.89 -7.83
N ILE A 33 22.20 10.71 -8.77
CA ILE A 33 21.73 12.07 -8.47
C ILE A 33 20.61 12.05 -7.44
N TYR A 34 19.60 11.17 -7.63
CA TYR A 34 18.50 11.04 -6.67
C TYR A 34 18.97 10.55 -5.30
N SER A 35 19.92 9.64 -5.27
CA SER A 35 20.51 9.15 -4.02
C SER A 35 21.24 10.26 -3.26
N VAL A 36 22.03 11.07 -3.94
CA VAL A 36 22.72 12.22 -3.33
C VAL A 36 21.71 13.24 -2.80
N VAL A 37 20.70 13.60 -3.59
CA VAL A 37 19.63 14.52 -3.15
C VAL A 37 18.88 13.93 -1.94
N ALA A 38 18.55 12.65 -1.97
CA ALA A 38 17.86 11.99 -0.85
C ALA A 38 18.71 12.00 0.42
N ILE A 39 20.01 11.70 0.32
CA ILE A 39 20.94 11.77 1.45
C ILE A 39 21.02 13.21 1.98
N GLY A 40 21.13 14.20 1.12
CA GLY A 40 21.17 15.62 1.50
C GLY A 40 19.90 16.05 2.27
N LEU A 41 18.72 15.66 1.77
CA LEU A 41 17.45 15.94 2.44
C LEU A 41 17.30 15.20 3.76
N LEU A 42 17.76 13.95 3.86
CA LEU A 42 17.74 13.18 5.10
C LEU A 42 18.69 13.80 6.15
N LEU A 43 19.89 14.21 5.74
CA LEU A 43 20.84 14.90 6.63
C LEU A 43 20.27 16.26 7.08
N TRP A 44 19.69 17.02 6.17
CA TRP A 44 19.03 18.26 6.53
C TRP A 44 17.88 18.05 7.52
N GLY A 45 17.04 17.04 7.28
CA GLY A 45 16.00 16.61 8.23
C GLY A 45 16.58 16.23 9.59
N PHE A 46 17.64 15.43 9.60
CA PHE A 46 18.30 14.98 10.82
C PHE A 46 18.89 16.14 11.64
N PHE A 47 19.67 17.03 11.02
CA PHE A 47 20.27 18.17 11.71
C PHE A 47 19.29 19.30 12.02
N GLY A 48 18.22 19.44 11.20
CA GLY A 48 17.17 20.45 11.42
C GLY A 48 16.13 20.03 12.47
N THR A 49 16.02 18.74 12.78
CA THR A 49 15.04 18.22 13.72
C THR A 49 15.69 18.00 15.10
N LYS A 50 15.22 18.74 16.09
CA LYS A 50 15.64 18.55 17.50
C LYS A 50 14.51 17.88 18.27
N GLU A 51 14.77 16.72 18.82
CA GLU A 51 13.80 16.03 19.68
C GLU A 51 13.59 16.85 20.96
N ARG A 52 12.41 17.45 21.08
CA ARG A 52 12.06 18.35 22.21
C ARG A 52 11.14 17.70 23.23
N VAL A 53 10.48 16.60 22.85
CA VAL A 53 9.50 15.92 23.71
C VAL A 53 9.96 14.49 23.91
N ASN A 54 10.62 14.28 25.03
CA ASN A 54 10.99 12.95 25.48
C ASN A 54 9.94 12.51 26.51
N THR A 55 9.01 11.65 26.12
CA THR A 55 7.96 11.19 27.02
C THR A 55 8.59 10.22 28.03
N GLN A 56 8.63 10.58 29.30
CA GLN A 56 9.16 9.74 30.40
C GLN A 56 8.62 8.30 30.32
N ALA A 57 7.34 8.13 30.03
CA ALA A 57 6.71 6.83 29.83
C ALA A 57 7.32 5.99 28.69
N ALA A 58 7.89 6.59 27.64
CA ALA A 58 8.57 5.86 26.57
C ALA A 58 9.97 5.40 27.02
N GLN A 59 10.69 6.25 27.74
CA GLN A 59 12.00 5.90 28.32
C GLN A 59 11.90 4.82 29.41
N GLU A 60 10.87 4.88 30.23
CA GLU A 60 10.60 3.83 31.23
C GLU A 60 10.27 2.50 30.56
N ALA A 61 9.50 2.51 29.48
CA ALA A 61 9.19 1.31 28.71
C ALA A 61 10.44 0.68 28.07
N GLU A 62 11.41 1.48 27.62
CA GLU A 62 12.65 0.97 27.04
C GLU A 62 13.54 0.22 28.07
N LYS A 63 13.45 0.57 29.34
CA LYS A 63 14.18 -0.09 30.42
C LYS A 63 13.59 -1.45 30.81
N LEU A 64 12.35 -1.74 30.40
CA LEU A 64 11.70 -3.01 30.72
C LEU A 64 12.26 -4.17 29.86
N PRO A 65 12.29 -5.40 30.41
CA PRO A 65 12.66 -6.59 29.65
C PRO A 65 11.85 -6.74 28.37
N ALA A 66 12.46 -7.25 27.30
CA ALA A 66 11.81 -7.46 26.01
C ALA A 66 10.54 -8.32 26.14
N SER A 67 10.55 -9.35 26.99
CA SER A 67 9.39 -10.21 27.26
C SER A 67 8.17 -9.45 27.76
N VAL A 68 8.36 -8.48 28.66
CA VAL A 68 7.27 -7.63 29.18
C VAL A 68 6.71 -6.73 28.08
N ARG A 69 7.58 -6.15 27.26
CA ARG A 69 7.18 -5.29 26.14
C ARG A 69 6.41 -6.07 25.05
N PHE A 70 6.90 -7.26 24.69
CA PHE A 70 6.19 -8.15 23.75
C PHE A 70 4.89 -8.69 24.35
N GLY A 71 4.87 -9.02 25.65
CA GLY A 71 3.64 -9.40 26.37
C GLY A 71 2.58 -8.30 26.29
N ALA A 72 2.93 -7.06 26.59
CA ALA A 72 2.03 -5.92 26.47
C ALA A 72 1.50 -5.70 25.05
N LEU A 73 2.32 -5.99 24.03
CA LEU A 73 1.96 -5.89 22.63
C LEU A 73 0.91 -6.94 22.23
N ILE A 74 1.15 -8.21 22.53
CA ILE A 74 0.28 -9.34 22.13
C ILE A 74 -1.07 -9.30 22.88
N HIS A 75 -1.08 -8.86 24.13
CA HIS A 75 -2.32 -8.71 24.91
C HIS A 75 -3.18 -7.50 24.49
N ASN A 76 -2.68 -6.67 23.58
CA ASN A 76 -3.44 -5.57 23.01
C ASN A 76 -4.21 -6.04 21.77
N LYS A 77 -5.50 -6.39 21.94
CA LYS A 77 -6.34 -6.86 20.82
C LYS A 77 -6.42 -5.89 19.63
N TYR A 78 -6.38 -4.59 19.90
CA TYR A 78 -6.42 -3.58 18.84
C TYR A 78 -5.09 -3.51 18.06
N PHE A 79 -3.98 -3.88 18.71
CA PHE A 79 -2.72 -4.05 18.00
C PHE A 79 -2.79 -5.17 16.96
N LEU A 80 -3.34 -6.32 17.32
CA LEU A 80 -3.50 -7.41 16.36
C LEU A 80 -4.39 -7.01 15.19
N MET A 81 -5.51 -6.32 15.46
CA MET A 81 -6.39 -5.81 14.40
C MET A 81 -5.66 -4.87 13.43
N ILE A 82 -4.91 -3.89 13.93
CA ILE A 82 -4.19 -2.94 13.06
C ILE A 82 -3.00 -3.61 12.33
N LEU A 83 -2.37 -4.60 12.97
CA LEU A 83 -1.31 -5.40 12.34
C LEU A 83 -1.86 -6.18 11.14
N PHE A 84 -2.98 -6.89 11.32
CA PHE A 84 -3.64 -7.62 10.23
C PHE A 84 -4.14 -6.66 9.14
N ALA A 85 -4.77 -5.55 9.50
CA ALA A 85 -5.20 -4.54 8.54
C ALA A 85 -4.00 -3.99 7.73
N SER A 86 -2.86 -3.73 8.38
CA SER A 86 -1.65 -3.27 7.72
C SER A 86 -1.04 -4.33 6.78
N LEU A 87 -1.06 -5.59 7.19
CA LEU A 87 -0.59 -6.71 6.38
C LEU A 87 -1.46 -6.87 5.13
N PHE A 88 -2.79 -6.93 5.27
CA PHE A 88 -3.69 -7.11 4.13
C PHE A 88 -3.78 -5.86 3.25
N LEU A 89 -3.53 -4.68 3.80
CA LEU A 89 -3.32 -3.47 3.01
C LEU A 89 -2.09 -3.62 2.08
N ALA A 90 -1.02 -4.24 2.56
CA ALA A 90 0.15 -4.53 1.73
C ALA A 90 -0.15 -5.62 0.68
N VAL A 91 -0.95 -6.64 1.03
CA VAL A 91 -1.47 -7.62 0.05
C VAL A 91 -2.19 -6.88 -1.09
N TYR A 92 -3.17 -6.04 -0.75
CA TYR A 92 -3.89 -5.22 -1.73
C TYR A 92 -2.94 -4.38 -2.59
N GLN A 93 -2.00 -3.67 -1.97
CA GLN A 93 -1.04 -2.82 -2.70
C GLN A 93 -0.17 -3.63 -3.67
N THR A 94 0.27 -4.83 -3.27
CA THR A 94 1.09 -5.70 -4.10
C THR A 94 0.29 -6.28 -5.26
N VAL A 95 -0.92 -6.77 -5.01
CA VAL A 95 -1.83 -7.23 -6.07
C VAL A 95 -2.10 -6.10 -7.06
N ASN A 96 -2.56 -4.97 -6.58
CA ASN A 96 -2.90 -3.83 -7.43
C ASN A 96 -1.68 -3.25 -8.16
N GLY A 97 -0.49 -3.29 -7.55
CA GLY A 97 0.74 -2.79 -8.15
C GLY A 97 1.34 -3.70 -9.21
N THR A 98 1.26 -5.01 -9.02
CA THR A 98 1.88 -6.00 -9.91
C THR A 98 0.88 -6.48 -10.95
N VAL A 99 -0.29 -6.95 -10.52
CA VAL A 99 -1.26 -7.58 -11.41
C VAL A 99 -1.98 -6.56 -12.29
N ALA A 100 -2.20 -5.33 -11.83
CA ALA A 100 -2.82 -4.29 -12.66
C ALA A 100 -2.05 -3.96 -13.94
N THR A 101 -0.71 -4.11 -13.92
CA THR A 101 0.10 -3.91 -15.12
C THR A 101 -0.19 -5.00 -16.17
N TYR A 102 -0.27 -6.26 -15.72
CA TYR A 102 -0.61 -7.38 -16.57
C TYR A 102 -2.08 -7.33 -17.03
N TYR A 103 -2.98 -6.91 -16.15
CA TYR A 103 -4.39 -6.70 -16.49
C TYR A 103 -4.56 -5.64 -17.59
N ALA A 104 -3.85 -4.53 -17.51
CA ALA A 104 -3.86 -3.50 -18.55
C ALA A 104 -3.32 -4.04 -19.89
N GLN A 105 -2.27 -4.84 -19.86
CA GLN A 105 -1.62 -5.37 -21.05
C GLN A 105 -2.45 -6.48 -21.74
N TYR A 106 -2.95 -7.47 -20.98
CA TYR A 106 -3.52 -8.70 -21.54
C TYR A 106 -5.05 -8.68 -21.62
N ILE A 107 -5.74 -7.89 -20.79
CA ILE A 107 -7.21 -7.82 -20.78
C ILE A 107 -7.70 -6.53 -21.43
N LEU A 108 -7.06 -5.38 -21.12
CA LEU A 108 -7.42 -4.11 -21.76
C LEU A 108 -6.69 -3.87 -23.10
N GLY A 109 -5.71 -4.71 -23.45
CA GLY A 109 -5.00 -4.69 -24.74
C GLY A 109 -3.94 -3.60 -24.90
N ASN A 110 -3.73 -2.72 -23.90
CA ASN A 110 -2.69 -1.69 -23.95
C ASN A 110 -2.12 -1.39 -22.54
N ASN A 111 -0.80 -1.50 -22.43
CA ASN A 111 -0.08 -1.23 -21.18
C ASN A 111 -0.21 0.24 -20.71
N GLU A 112 -0.52 1.18 -21.59
CA GLU A 112 -0.73 2.59 -21.22
C GLU A 112 -1.94 2.78 -20.31
N TYR A 113 -2.94 1.92 -20.39
CA TYR A 113 -4.09 1.92 -19.49
C TYR A 113 -3.68 1.76 -18.02
N TYR A 114 -2.54 1.11 -17.71
CA TYR A 114 -2.05 1.05 -16.35
C TYR A 114 -1.85 2.45 -15.73
N SER A 115 -1.29 3.38 -16.50
CA SER A 115 -1.10 4.77 -16.03
C SER A 115 -2.44 5.44 -15.77
N VAL A 116 -3.41 5.24 -16.65
CA VAL A 116 -4.77 5.77 -16.50
C VAL A 116 -5.45 5.20 -15.26
N LEU A 117 -5.38 3.89 -15.04
CA LEU A 117 -5.96 3.22 -13.88
C LEU A 117 -5.30 3.71 -12.57
N ASN A 118 -3.98 3.86 -12.59
CA ASN A 118 -3.22 4.34 -11.43
C ASN A 118 -3.60 5.78 -11.07
N LEU A 119 -3.73 6.67 -12.06
CA LEU A 119 -4.16 8.06 -11.84
C LEU A 119 -5.62 8.10 -11.39
N ALA A 120 -6.50 7.35 -12.06
CA ALA A 120 -7.91 7.26 -11.70
C ALA A 120 -8.12 6.79 -10.26
N GLU A 121 -7.27 5.92 -9.75
CA GLU A 121 -7.34 5.44 -8.37
C GLU A 121 -6.70 6.41 -7.36
N ASN A 122 -5.54 6.99 -7.67
CA ASN A 122 -4.79 7.79 -6.69
C ASN A 122 -5.26 9.25 -6.59
N ILE A 123 -5.75 9.86 -7.68
CA ILE A 123 -6.25 11.24 -7.62
C ILE A 123 -7.46 11.37 -6.67
N PRO A 124 -8.54 10.56 -6.81
CA PRO A 124 -9.64 10.60 -5.86
C PRO A 124 -9.24 10.26 -4.44
N GLN A 125 -8.29 9.32 -4.25
CA GLN A 125 -7.76 8.99 -2.94
C GLN A 125 -7.17 10.22 -2.25
N VAL A 126 -6.30 10.97 -2.94
CA VAL A 126 -5.66 12.18 -2.38
C VAL A 126 -6.71 13.23 -2.03
N VAL A 127 -7.66 13.49 -2.93
CA VAL A 127 -8.73 14.46 -2.70
C VAL A 127 -9.55 14.08 -1.46
N VAL A 128 -9.95 12.83 -1.33
CA VAL A 128 -10.71 12.36 -0.16
C VAL A 128 -9.90 12.48 1.12
N ILE A 129 -8.59 12.13 1.11
CA ILE A 129 -7.73 12.30 2.29
C ILE A 129 -7.67 13.75 2.73
N MET A 130 -7.59 14.71 1.81
CA MET A 130 -7.54 16.14 2.15
C MET A 130 -8.80 16.64 2.87
N ILE A 131 -9.96 16.10 2.50
CA ILE A 131 -11.25 16.48 3.11
C ILE A 131 -11.71 15.53 4.21
N LEU A 132 -10.89 14.54 4.59
CA LEU A 132 -11.29 13.45 5.49
C LEU A 132 -11.54 13.92 6.94
N ALA A 133 -10.85 14.97 7.39
CA ALA A 133 -10.88 15.43 8.79
C ALA A 133 -12.30 15.72 9.34
N PRO A 134 -13.19 16.47 8.66
CA PRO A 134 -14.55 16.71 9.14
C PRO A 134 -15.39 15.42 9.20
N PHE A 135 -15.17 14.49 8.26
CA PHE A 135 -15.88 13.20 8.25
C PHE A 135 -15.45 12.32 9.42
N ILE A 136 -14.16 12.30 9.76
CA ILE A 136 -13.65 11.59 10.94
C ILE A 136 -14.31 12.12 12.22
N LYS A 137 -14.46 13.44 12.36
CA LYS A 137 -15.13 14.05 13.54
C LYS A 137 -16.59 13.63 13.63
N LYS A 138 -17.30 13.51 12.51
CA LYS A 138 -18.73 13.21 12.47
C LYS A 138 -19.04 11.71 12.62
N PHE A 139 -18.32 10.85 11.91
CA PHE A 139 -18.62 9.42 11.79
C PHE A 139 -17.66 8.50 12.56
N GLY A 140 -16.53 9.03 13.00
CA GLY A 140 -15.45 8.24 13.63
C GLY A 140 -14.58 7.49 12.64
N LYS A 141 -13.32 7.23 13.03
CA LYS A 141 -12.31 6.58 12.17
C LYS A 141 -12.75 5.17 11.73
N ARG A 142 -13.23 4.36 12.68
CA ARG A 142 -13.64 2.97 12.44
C ARG A 142 -14.73 2.87 11.38
N ASN A 143 -15.82 3.62 11.53
CA ASN A 143 -16.95 3.53 10.63
C ASN A 143 -16.62 4.00 9.21
N LEU A 144 -15.78 5.04 9.08
CA LEU A 144 -15.29 5.50 7.78
C LEU A 144 -14.40 4.46 7.10
N VAL A 145 -13.51 3.81 7.84
CA VAL A 145 -12.65 2.75 7.31
C VAL A 145 -13.50 1.57 6.86
N LEU A 146 -14.47 1.14 7.65
CA LEU A 146 -15.38 0.05 7.29
C LEU A 146 -16.22 0.39 6.04
N ALA A 147 -16.84 1.57 6.02
CA ALA A 147 -17.62 2.02 4.86
C ALA A 147 -16.76 2.09 3.60
N GLY A 148 -15.54 2.61 3.72
CA GLY A 148 -14.59 2.66 2.62
C GLY A 148 -14.13 1.29 2.14
N ALA A 149 -13.88 0.35 3.06
CA ALA A 149 -13.50 -1.02 2.73
C ALA A 149 -14.64 -1.76 1.98
N ILE A 150 -15.87 -1.64 2.46
CA ILE A 150 -17.06 -2.20 1.80
C ILE A 150 -17.23 -1.59 0.40
N LEU A 151 -17.11 -0.27 0.27
CA LEU A 151 -17.18 0.42 -1.02
C LEU A 151 -16.13 -0.09 -2.00
N THR A 152 -14.89 -0.26 -1.55
CA THR A 152 -13.79 -0.77 -2.38
C THR A 152 -14.05 -2.22 -2.82
N MET A 153 -14.52 -3.06 -1.91
CA MET A 153 -14.82 -4.47 -2.20
C MET A 153 -16.00 -4.59 -3.20
N VAL A 154 -17.08 -3.87 -2.97
CA VAL A 154 -18.25 -3.86 -3.87
C VAL A 154 -17.88 -3.33 -5.25
N ALA A 155 -17.14 -2.21 -5.32
CA ALA A 155 -16.67 -1.68 -6.59
C ALA A 155 -15.81 -2.70 -7.35
N GLN A 156 -14.93 -3.42 -6.66
CA GLN A 156 -14.10 -4.46 -7.29
C GLN A 156 -14.95 -5.61 -7.87
N LEU A 157 -15.98 -6.03 -7.15
CA LEU A 157 -16.87 -7.11 -7.63
C LEU A 157 -17.64 -6.73 -8.90
N THR A 158 -17.89 -5.45 -9.15
CA THR A 158 -18.56 -5.02 -10.40
C THR A 158 -17.73 -5.31 -11.66
N LEU A 159 -16.41 -5.50 -11.53
CA LEU A 159 -15.55 -5.89 -12.65
C LEU A 159 -15.89 -7.27 -13.21
N LEU A 160 -16.53 -8.15 -12.44
CA LEU A 160 -17.01 -9.44 -12.92
C LEU A 160 -18.04 -9.30 -14.08
N ALA A 161 -18.76 -8.17 -14.14
CA ALA A 161 -19.74 -7.94 -15.18
C ALA A 161 -19.13 -7.45 -16.51
N VAL A 162 -18.08 -6.60 -16.44
CA VAL A 162 -17.48 -5.97 -17.64
C VAL A 162 -15.96 -5.81 -17.44
N PRO A 163 -15.18 -6.90 -17.49
CA PRO A 163 -13.76 -6.86 -17.17
C PRO A 163 -12.89 -6.18 -18.24
N ALA A 164 -13.32 -6.19 -19.50
CA ALA A 164 -12.50 -5.74 -20.63
C ALA A 164 -12.76 -4.30 -21.09
N ASN A 165 -13.65 -3.54 -20.43
CA ASN A 165 -13.93 -2.15 -20.81
C ASN A 165 -13.02 -1.17 -20.06
N PRO A 166 -12.07 -0.49 -20.72
CA PRO A 166 -11.10 0.39 -20.04
C PRO A 166 -11.75 1.54 -19.28
N ALA A 167 -12.82 2.15 -19.83
CA ALA A 167 -13.52 3.26 -19.17
C ALA A 167 -14.25 2.79 -17.91
N PHE A 168 -14.87 1.62 -17.94
CA PHE A 168 -15.53 1.02 -16.79
C PHE A 168 -14.50 0.66 -15.70
N VAL A 169 -13.39 0.03 -16.06
CA VAL A 169 -12.32 -0.33 -15.13
C VAL A 169 -11.70 0.92 -14.50
N ALA A 170 -11.53 2.01 -15.26
CA ALA A 170 -11.05 3.30 -14.73
C ALA A 170 -12.06 3.93 -13.76
N ALA A 171 -13.36 3.86 -14.04
CA ALA A 171 -14.38 4.32 -13.11
C ALA A 171 -14.39 3.52 -11.80
N VAL A 172 -14.27 2.20 -11.90
CA VAL A 172 -14.12 1.32 -10.72
C VAL A 172 -12.84 1.64 -9.93
N ALA A 173 -11.72 1.90 -10.62
CA ALA A 173 -10.49 2.33 -9.98
C ALA A 173 -10.67 3.65 -9.20
N ALA A 174 -11.40 4.62 -9.75
CA ALA A 174 -11.72 5.87 -9.07
C ALA A 174 -12.55 5.65 -7.79
N ILE A 175 -13.58 4.79 -7.87
CA ILE A 175 -14.40 4.43 -6.71
C ILE A 175 -13.57 3.71 -5.65
N ARG A 176 -12.67 2.81 -6.03
CA ARG A 176 -11.72 2.17 -5.12
C ARG A 176 -10.79 3.19 -4.46
N GLY A 177 -10.34 4.19 -5.23
CA GLY A 177 -9.56 5.30 -4.71
C GLY A 177 -10.26 6.03 -3.57
N ILE A 178 -11.55 6.34 -3.75
CA ILE A 178 -12.41 6.94 -2.72
C ILE A 178 -12.53 6.00 -1.52
N GLY A 179 -12.83 4.73 -1.76
CA GLY A 179 -13.08 3.74 -0.70
C GLY A 179 -11.85 3.43 0.15
N LYS A 180 -10.65 3.33 -0.43
CA LYS A 180 -9.42 3.06 0.32
C LYS A 180 -8.87 4.28 1.09
N ALA A 181 -9.27 5.50 0.70
CA ALA A 181 -8.76 6.74 1.27
C ALA A 181 -8.88 6.84 2.81
N PRO A 182 -10.00 6.47 3.46
CA PRO A 182 -10.10 6.50 4.91
C PRO A 182 -9.07 5.63 5.62
N LEU A 183 -8.80 4.42 5.13
CA LEU A 183 -7.80 3.55 5.73
C LEU A 183 -6.40 4.15 5.60
N PHE A 184 -6.03 4.63 4.40
CA PHE A 184 -4.73 5.27 4.17
C PHE A 184 -4.53 6.54 4.99
N GLY A 185 -5.58 7.37 5.12
CA GLY A 185 -5.52 8.60 5.90
C GLY A 185 -5.53 8.39 7.42
N CYS A 186 -6.15 7.29 7.90
CA CYS A 186 -6.33 7.05 9.33
C CYS A 186 -5.35 6.03 9.92
N VAL A 187 -4.67 5.21 9.13
CA VAL A 187 -3.88 4.08 9.63
C VAL A 187 -2.87 4.49 10.72
N PHE A 188 -2.11 5.55 10.50
CA PHE A 188 -1.13 6.04 11.49
C PHE A 188 -1.79 6.64 12.74
N THR A 189 -2.92 7.33 12.58
CA THR A 189 -3.68 7.85 13.72
C THR A 189 -4.36 6.74 14.51
N MET A 190 -4.81 5.67 13.85
CA MET A 190 -5.33 4.48 14.53
C MET A 190 -4.22 3.73 15.27
N MET A 191 -3.00 3.67 14.72
CA MET A 191 -1.84 3.12 15.44
C MET A 191 -1.55 3.91 16.70
N ALA A 192 -1.62 5.26 16.67
CA ALA A 192 -1.45 6.09 17.86
C ALA A 192 -2.54 5.83 18.92
N ASP A 193 -3.80 5.62 18.49
CA ASP A 193 -4.89 5.24 19.40
C ASP A 193 -4.62 3.86 20.05
N VAL A 194 -4.09 2.91 19.30
CA VAL A 194 -3.68 1.57 19.80
C VAL A 194 -2.56 1.67 20.83
N VAL A 195 -1.59 2.58 20.63
CA VAL A 195 -0.53 2.86 21.60
C VAL A 195 -1.13 3.39 22.92
N ASN A 196 -2.03 4.37 22.83
CA ASN A 196 -2.67 4.96 24.00
C ASN A 196 -3.53 3.94 24.75
N TYR A 197 -4.30 3.12 24.05
CA TYR A 197 -5.06 2.03 24.66
C TYR A 197 -4.15 1.00 25.35
N GLY A 198 -3.07 0.60 24.68
CA GLY A 198 -2.09 -0.33 25.25
C GLY A 198 -1.47 0.21 26.55
N HIS A 199 -1.07 1.48 26.54
CA HIS A 199 -0.54 2.16 27.72
C HIS A 199 -1.56 2.23 28.87
N TRP A 200 -2.80 2.60 28.57
CA TRP A 200 -3.88 2.62 29.56
C TRP A 200 -4.13 1.24 30.18
N LYS A 201 -4.09 0.17 29.36
CA LYS A 201 -4.39 -1.18 29.85
C LYS A 201 -3.24 -1.86 30.59
N THR A 202 -2.00 -1.63 30.19
CA THR A 202 -0.81 -2.37 30.68
C THR A 202 0.15 -1.50 31.49
N GLY A 203 -0.03 -0.19 31.49
CA GLY A 203 0.94 0.76 32.07
C GLY A 203 2.21 0.93 31.23
N VAL A 204 2.39 0.13 30.16
CA VAL A 204 3.62 0.11 29.35
C VAL A 204 3.37 0.77 27.97
N ARG A 205 4.14 1.82 27.66
CA ARG A 205 4.02 2.55 26.40
C ARG A 205 4.97 1.97 25.33
N VAL A 206 4.49 1.04 24.52
CA VAL A 206 5.28 0.34 23.49
C VAL A 206 5.10 0.93 22.08
N GLN A 207 5.19 2.24 21.94
CA GLN A 207 4.93 2.95 20.68
C GLN A 207 5.84 2.46 19.55
N ALA A 208 7.15 2.44 19.75
CA ALA A 208 8.11 2.03 18.73
C ALA A 208 7.84 0.59 18.21
N LEU A 209 7.50 -0.34 19.13
CA LEU A 209 7.19 -1.72 18.74
C LEU A 209 5.92 -1.84 17.89
N ILE A 210 4.86 -1.06 18.18
CA ILE A 210 3.62 -1.08 17.42
C ILE A 210 3.87 -0.62 15.97
N PHE A 211 4.57 0.52 15.80
CA PHE A 211 4.88 1.05 14.48
C PHE A 211 5.85 0.15 13.72
N SER A 212 6.87 -0.38 14.37
CA SER A 212 7.82 -1.32 13.76
C SER A 212 7.14 -2.60 13.32
N ALA A 213 6.31 -3.20 14.18
CA ALA A 213 5.58 -4.43 13.86
C ALA A 213 4.63 -4.24 12.67
N ALA A 214 3.90 -3.11 12.60
CA ALA A 214 3.04 -2.80 11.47
C ALA A 214 3.84 -2.63 10.18
N THR A 215 5.01 -1.96 10.23
CA THR A 215 5.89 -1.79 9.07
C THR A 215 6.47 -3.13 8.60
N VAL A 216 6.93 -3.96 9.54
CA VAL A 216 7.41 -5.33 9.26
C VAL A 216 6.29 -6.16 8.65
N GLY A 217 5.08 -6.12 9.23
CA GLY A 217 3.90 -6.80 8.69
C GLY A 217 3.59 -6.39 7.25
N GLN A 218 3.68 -5.10 6.91
CA GLN A 218 3.51 -4.63 5.54
C GLN A 218 4.59 -5.17 4.59
N LYS A 219 5.85 -5.20 4.99
CA LYS A 219 6.95 -5.72 4.15
C LYS A 219 6.82 -7.23 3.93
N PHE A 220 6.52 -7.98 4.99
CA PHE A 220 6.26 -9.42 4.88
C PHE A 220 5.01 -9.70 4.03
N GLY A 221 3.91 -9.00 4.29
CA GLY A 221 2.67 -9.13 3.51
C GLY A 221 2.91 -8.91 2.01
N GLY A 222 3.63 -7.85 1.65
CA GLY A 222 3.99 -7.57 0.27
C GLY A 222 4.91 -8.64 -0.34
N GLY A 223 5.95 -9.07 0.38
CA GLY A 223 6.89 -10.09 -0.09
C GLY A 223 6.22 -11.46 -0.32
N ILE A 224 5.47 -11.93 0.66
CA ILE A 224 4.73 -13.20 0.56
C ILE A 224 3.71 -13.14 -0.59
N THR A 225 2.97 -12.04 -0.69
CA THR A 225 1.99 -11.86 -1.79
C THR A 225 2.67 -11.86 -3.15
N GLY A 226 3.81 -11.19 -3.30
CA GLY A 226 4.59 -11.22 -4.54
C GLY A 226 5.03 -12.62 -4.93
N ALA A 227 5.48 -13.42 -3.95
CA ALA A 227 5.87 -14.81 -4.17
C ALA A 227 4.67 -15.68 -4.57
N ILE A 228 3.52 -15.50 -3.91
CA ILE A 228 2.29 -16.24 -4.25
C ILE A 228 1.81 -15.88 -5.66
N ILE A 229 1.78 -14.59 -6.00
CA ILE A 229 1.41 -14.14 -7.36
C ILE A 229 2.35 -14.77 -8.40
N GLY A 230 3.67 -14.74 -8.16
CA GLY A 230 4.64 -15.35 -9.06
C GLY A 230 4.40 -16.84 -9.28
N GLN A 231 4.17 -17.60 -8.20
CA GLN A 231 3.89 -19.04 -8.28
C GLN A 231 2.56 -19.35 -8.99
N LEU A 232 1.51 -18.57 -8.75
CA LEU A 232 0.21 -18.77 -9.40
C LEU A 232 0.28 -18.45 -10.89
N MET A 233 1.01 -17.41 -11.26
CA MET A 233 1.24 -17.05 -12.66
C MET A 233 2.07 -18.13 -13.36
N ASP A 234 3.16 -18.61 -12.75
CA ASP A 234 3.98 -19.69 -13.30
C ASP A 234 3.16 -20.97 -13.55
N LYS A 235 2.38 -21.41 -12.56
CA LYS A 235 1.48 -22.57 -12.68
C LYS A 235 0.40 -22.41 -13.76
N SER A 236 -0.01 -21.19 -14.08
CA SER A 236 -0.96 -20.92 -15.16
C SER A 236 -0.33 -20.93 -16.56
N GLY A 237 0.99 -21.10 -16.64
CA GLY A 237 1.77 -21.07 -17.88
C GLY A 237 2.06 -19.67 -18.38
N PHE A 238 2.09 -18.67 -17.48
CA PHE A 238 2.40 -17.29 -17.84
C PHE A 238 3.87 -17.16 -18.25
N THR A 239 4.12 -16.66 -19.46
CA THR A 239 5.47 -16.56 -20.05
C THR A 239 6.00 -15.13 -20.12
N GLY A 240 5.13 -14.13 -20.00
CA GLY A 240 5.48 -12.70 -20.17
C GLY A 240 5.63 -12.28 -21.62
N LEU A 241 5.22 -13.12 -22.58
CA LEU A 241 5.27 -12.83 -24.00
C LEU A 241 4.11 -11.91 -24.43
N ALA A 242 4.17 -11.42 -25.67
CA ALA A 242 3.14 -10.52 -26.21
C ALA A 242 1.75 -11.18 -26.31
N GLN A 243 1.75 -12.48 -26.58
CA GLN A 243 0.53 -13.30 -26.57
C GLN A 243 0.66 -14.38 -25.50
N GLU A 244 -0.28 -14.40 -24.57
CA GLU A 244 -0.36 -15.39 -23.51
C GLU A 244 -1.48 -16.38 -23.77
N ILE A 245 -1.34 -17.57 -23.20
CA ILE A 245 -2.36 -18.61 -23.28
C ILE A 245 -3.59 -18.20 -22.45
N PRO A 246 -4.81 -18.67 -22.84
CA PRO A 246 -6.05 -18.28 -22.15
C PRO A 246 -6.06 -18.54 -20.64
N SER A 247 -5.39 -19.61 -20.17
CA SER A 247 -5.27 -19.92 -18.74
C SER A 247 -4.47 -18.88 -17.97
N ALA A 248 -3.41 -18.33 -18.57
CA ALA A 248 -2.60 -17.29 -17.96
C ALA A 248 -3.36 -15.96 -17.90
N VAL A 249 -4.09 -15.60 -18.94
CA VAL A 249 -4.94 -14.40 -18.98
C VAL A 249 -6.05 -14.49 -17.93
N ALA A 250 -6.74 -15.63 -17.84
CA ALA A 250 -7.76 -15.87 -16.82
C ALA A 250 -7.18 -15.82 -15.39
N MET A 251 -5.94 -16.28 -15.18
CA MET A 251 -5.27 -16.15 -13.88
C MET A 251 -5.00 -14.70 -13.52
N VAL A 252 -4.55 -13.86 -14.48
CA VAL A 252 -4.35 -12.42 -14.26
C VAL A 252 -5.66 -11.74 -13.86
N GLU A 253 -6.76 -12.05 -14.56
CA GLU A 253 -8.09 -11.52 -14.24
C GLU A 253 -8.54 -11.94 -12.85
N ASN A 254 -8.44 -13.22 -12.53
CA ASN A 254 -8.80 -13.75 -11.22
C ASN A 254 -7.97 -13.13 -10.09
N LEU A 255 -6.67 -13.02 -10.27
CA LEU A 255 -5.79 -12.39 -9.27
C LEU A 255 -6.14 -10.90 -9.06
N TYR A 256 -6.44 -10.17 -10.13
CA TYR A 256 -6.81 -8.77 -10.03
C TYR A 256 -8.12 -8.56 -9.29
N ILE A 257 -9.13 -9.39 -9.59
CA ILE A 257 -10.47 -9.27 -8.98
C ILE A 257 -10.46 -9.89 -7.59
N TRP A 258 -10.21 -11.20 -7.48
CA TRP A 258 -10.36 -11.93 -6.22
C TRP A 258 -9.26 -11.65 -5.21
N GLY A 259 -8.03 -11.40 -5.66
CA GLY A 259 -6.94 -11.00 -4.77
C GLY A 259 -7.23 -9.69 -4.04
N THR A 260 -7.83 -8.73 -4.74
CA THR A 260 -8.29 -7.47 -4.15
C THR A 260 -9.47 -7.68 -3.21
N VAL A 261 -10.49 -8.43 -3.63
CA VAL A 261 -11.67 -8.76 -2.80
C VAL A 261 -11.25 -9.47 -1.52
N PHE A 262 -10.38 -10.47 -1.62
CA PHE A 262 -9.86 -11.22 -0.46
C PHE A 262 -9.16 -10.30 0.55
N ALA A 263 -8.28 -9.41 0.08
CA ALA A 263 -7.58 -8.49 0.96
C ALA A 263 -8.55 -7.57 1.72
N TRP A 264 -9.56 -7.02 1.05
CA TRP A 264 -10.53 -6.14 1.68
C TRP A 264 -11.55 -6.88 2.54
N ALA A 265 -11.92 -8.12 2.21
CA ALA A 265 -12.80 -8.94 3.04
C ALA A 265 -12.21 -9.23 4.43
N ILE A 266 -10.87 -9.37 4.52
CA ILE A 266 -10.20 -9.58 5.82
C ILE A 266 -10.03 -8.25 6.60
N ILE A 267 -9.90 -7.12 5.89
CA ILE A 267 -9.81 -5.80 6.54
C ILE A 267 -11.15 -5.39 7.17
N ILE A 268 -12.29 -5.83 6.62
CA ILE A 268 -13.64 -5.60 7.15
C ILE A 268 -13.89 -6.39 8.44
#